data_66140e1f8c06ded16188a895e8d81820
#
_entry.id   66140e1f8c06ded16188a895e8d81820
#
_cell.length_a   1.000
_cell.length_b   1.000
_cell.length_c   1.000
_cell.angle_alpha   90.00
_cell.angle_beta   90.00
_cell.angle_gamma   90.00
#
_symmetry.space_group_name_H-M   'P 1'
#
loop_
_entity.id
_entity.type
_entity.pdbx_description
1 polymer ?
#
loop_
_entity_poly.entity_id
_entity_poly.type
_entity_poly.pdbx_seq_one_letter_code
_entity_poly.pdbx_strand_id
1 'polypeptide(L)'
;MKENGMENETGNGTETGNKSGNKAKKIPKVLAVYLPQFHETQDNNRWWGKGFTDWESVKTAEPCFEGHEEPRIPLHGEYYDLGRKETMLRQAKLAKKYGIGGFCFYHYYFKDGKKELELPAQNLLRWKDIDMPFCFNWASESWIRSWSRISGNVWAERYEGAGEKVPDGILVQQDYGKEDEWSRHFEYLLPFFRDERYINLDGKPVFLFYSPDDIKSLRQMTACWRELAAENGLPGLYLIGARMTVPDKCLDAALVYEPRNSMNRLNGAGMAELKNGVRCYDYRDMWKSVLETEPFYGYRTYFCGITGYDDTPRRGKSGEALVQDSPGIFREGLKGLLQKSIRYGNEYLFLNAWNEWGEGMYLEPDGRSGYRYLEAVRDAIRDAAAMLDADMEEADRAGEENESIRTAEEAVRREISKLDYHLKKFKRLFQTVDRWLFLEQEDRVCFSALLEAETVDTVAVYGMAALGKHLLLQLKKEGRTVAFGIDQYVGQFGSDCAVYRPEDEFPPVDAIIITAYDTAAVTEMLRRKYQGKIFALDEMVDAMGKQE
;
A
#
# COMPACT_ATOMS: atom_id res chain seq x y z
N MET A 1 -7.60 -24.05 67.00
CA MET A 1 -8.24 -25.31 66.57
C MET A 1 -8.86 -25.10 65.18
N LYS A 2 -8.47 -25.95 64.25
CA LYS A 2 -8.90 -26.19 62.88
C LYS A 2 -8.40 -25.15 61.91
N GLU A 3 -7.30 -25.37 61.12
CA GLU A 3 -7.09 -26.33 60.03
C GLU A 3 -8.13 -26.12 58.94
N ASN A 4 -7.83 -25.82 57.75
CA ASN A 4 -6.88 -26.12 56.69
C ASN A 4 -7.61 -26.02 55.37
N GLY A 5 -6.92 -25.82 54.35
CA GLY A 5 -7.37 -26.13 53.02
C GLY A 5 -6.71 -25.26 51.95
N MET A 6 -5.43 -25.53 51.64
CA MET A 6 -4.84 -25.17 50.38
C MET A 6 -5.38 -26.11 49.32
N GLU A 7 -6.15 -25.61 48.38
CA GLU A 7 -6.41 -26.29 47.11
C GLU A 7 -5.70 -25.56 45.98
N ASN A 8 -4.79 -26.28 45.34
CA ASN A 8 -4.12 -25.93 44.12
C ASN A 8 -5.14 -25.96 42.96
N GLU A 9 -5.53 -24.82 42.43
CA GLU A 9 -6.15 -24.75 41.11
C GLU A 9 -5.07 -24.54 40.04
N THR A 10 -4.77 -25.62 39.35
CA THR A 10 -4.06 -25.63 38.07
C THR A 10 -4.91 -24.90 37.03
N GLY A 11 -4.51 -23.69 36.68
CA GLY A 11 -5.13 -22.91 35.61
C GLY A 11 -4.96 -23.59 34.24
N ASN A 12 -6.05 -24.11 33.72
CA ASN A 12 -6.20 -24.52 32.33
C ASN A 12 -6.16 -23.26 31.45
N GLY A 13 -5.05 -23.06 30.77
CA GLY A 13 -4.94 -22.07 29.71
C GLY A 13 -5.87 -22.47 28.55
N THR A 14 -7.01 -21.80 28.46
CA THR A 14 -7.85 -21.87 27.27
C THR A 14 -7.14 -21.18 26.12
N GLU A 15 -6.55 -21.98 25.25
CA GLU A 15 -6.22 -21.56 23.87
C GLU A 15 -7.49 -21.04 23.21
N THR A 16 -7.58 -19.73 23.05
CA THR A 16 -8.55 -19.12 22.13
C THR A 16 -8.11 -19.42 20.72
N GLY A 17 -8.41 -20.62 20.27
CA GLY A 17 -8.33 -20.98 18.86
C GLY A 17 -9.18 -20.00 18.05
N ASN A 18 -8.54 -19.26 17.19
CA ASN A 18 -9.14 -18.39 16.21
C ASN A 18 -10.02 -19.24 15.27
N LYS A 19 -11.31 -19.38 15.62
CA LYS A 19 -12.31 -19.94 14.74
C LYS A 19 -12.52 -18.94 13.60
N SER A 20 -11.64 -18.96 12.58
CA SER A 20 -12.00 -18.46 11.27
C SER A 20 -13.14 -19.34 10.78
N GLY A 21 -14.36 -18.90 11.02
CA GLY A 21 -15.53 -19.54 10.43
C GLY A 21 -15.30 -19.62 8.93
N ASN A 22 -15.50 -20.79 8.37
CA ASN A 22 -15.42 -21.09 6.94
C ASN A 22 -16.50 -20.25 6.23
N LYS A 23 -16.25 -18.94 6.02
CA LYS A 23 -17.13 -18.08 5.22
C LYS A 23 -17.09 -18.69 3.81
N ALA A 24 -18.23 -19.13 3.31
CA ALA A 24 -18.34 -19.63 1.94
C ALA A 24 -17.61 -18.66 1.00
N LYS A 25 -16.70 -19.19 0.20
CA LYS A 25 -15.95 -18.39 -0.79
C LYS A 25 -16.98 -17.70 -1.70
N LYS A 26 -16.83 -16.41 -1.90
CA LYS A 26 -17.72 -15.58 -2.73
C LYS A 26 -16.90 -14.83 -3.75
N ILE A 27 -17.52 -14.55 -4.89
CA ILE A 27 -16.94 -13.68 -5.89
C ILE A 27 -16.88 -12.26 -5.30
N PRO A 28 -15.70 -11.61 -5.30
CA PRO A 28 -15.59 -10.23 -4.83
C PRO A 28 -16.40 -9.30 -5.72
N LYS A 29 -17.02 -8.28 -5.13
CA LYS A 29 -17.62 -7.18 -5.91
C LYS A 29 -16.49 -6.38 -6.57
N VAL A 30 -16.60 -6.19 -7.87
CA VAL A 30 -15.65 -5.36 -8.64
C VAL A 30 -16.04 -3.90 -8.48
N LEU A 31 -15.15 -3.10 -7.90
CA LEU A 31 -15.31 -1.66 -7.70
C LEU A 31 -14.38 -0.91 -8.64
N ALA A 32 -14.92 -0.05 -9.49
CA ALA A 32 -14.12 0.76 -10.40
C ALA A 32 -13.79 2.12 -9.78
N VAL A 33 -12.51 2.50 -9.80
CA VAL A 33 -12.07 3.84 -9.40
C VAL A 33 -12.67 4.87 -10.36
N TYR A 34 -13.13 5.99 -9.81
CA TYR A 34 -13.90 6.98 -10.55
C TYR A 34 -13.32 8.38 -10.36
N LEU A 35 -12.90 9.00 -11.48
CA LEU A 35 -12.38 10.37 -11.52
C LEU A 35 -13.52 11.37 -11.70
N PRO A 36 -13.75 12.30 -10.76
CA PRO A 36 -14.81 13.30 -10.86
C PRO A 36 -14.44 14.57 -11.66
N GLN A 37 -13.39 14.56 -12.48
CA GLN A 37 -12.79 15.78 -13.07
C GLN A 37 -13.37 16.19 -14.45
N PHE A 38 -14.48 15.59 -14.89
CA PHE A 38 -15.07 15.90 -16.20
C PHE A 38 -16.26 16.86 -16.08
N HIS A 39 -16.06 17.99 -15.36
CA HIS A 39 -16.97 19.12 -15.28
C HIS A 39 -16.19 20.40 -14.95
N GLU A 40 -16.74 21.55 -15.31
CA GLU A 40 -16.10 22.82 -14.98
C GLU A 40 -16.11 23.08 -13.47
N THR A 41 -14.99 23.59 -12.94
CA THR A 41 -14.88 24.12 -11.59
C THR A 41 -14.35 25.55 -11.61
N GLN A 42 -14.65 26.34 -10.58
CA GLN A 42 -14.12 27.72 -10.50
C GLN A 42 -12.60 27.73 -10.43
N ASP A 43 -12.00 26.82 -9.67
CA ASP A 43 -10.56 26.75 -9.48
C ASP A 43 -9.83 26.24 -10.72
N ASN A 44 -10.36 25.23 -11.41
CA ASN A 44 -9.82 24.83 -12.71
C ASN A 44 -9.89 25.96 -13.74
N ASN A 45 -11.02 26.68 -13.80
CA ASN A 45 -11.16 27.85 -14.67
C ASN A 45 -10.16 28.97 -14.33
N ARG A 46 -9.87 29.18 -13.04
CA ARG A 46 -8.88 30.15 -12.59
C ARG A 46 -7.45 29.75 -12.93
N TRP A 47 -7.12 28.48 -12.79
CA TRP A 47 -5.77 27.97 -13.02
C TRP A 47 -5.44 27.75 -14.50
N TRP A 48 -6.41 27.26 -15.27
CA TRP A 48 -6.19 26.77 -16.62
C TRP A 48 -6.98 27.51 -17.69
N GLY A 49 -7.86 28.42 -17.31
CA GLY A 49 -8.73 29.15 -18.22
C GLY A 49 -10.15 28.58 -18.25
N LYS A 50 -11.10 29.45 -18.65
CA LYS A 50 -12.52 29.14 -18.65
C LYS A 50 -12.87 27.92 -19.51
N GLY A 51 -13.66 27.02 -18.95
CA GLY A 51 -14.12 25.80 -19.64
C GLY A 51 -13.19 24.61 -19.50
N PHE A 52 -12.12 24.72 -18.72
CA PHE A 52 -11.17 23.64 -18.54
C PHE A 52 -11.80 22.44 -17.82
N THR A 53 -11.60 21.27 -18.41
CA THR A 53 -11.84 19.94 -17.80
C THR A 53 -10.71 19.00 -18.23
N ASP A 54 -10.60 17.82 -17.65
CA ASP A 54 -9.57 16.84 -18.05
C ASP A 54 -9.70 16.37 -19.52
N TRP A 55 -10.85 16.60 -20.16
CA TRP A 55 -11.01 16.38 -21.59
C TRP A 55 -10.04 17.17 -22.47
N GLU A 56 -9.50 18.29 -21.98
CA GLU A 56 -8.57 19.10 -22.76
C GLU A 56 -7.24 18.38 -22.98
N SER A 57 -6.72 17.70 -21.98
CA SER A 57 -5.52 16.88 -22.12
C SER A 57 -5.75 15.71 -23.07
N VAL A 58 -6.91 15.06 -22.98
CA VAL A 58 -7.28 13.91 -23.82
C VAL A 58 -7.45 14.32 -25.29
N LYS A 59 -8.20 15.39 -25.55
CA LYS A 59 -8.49 15.86 -26.94
C LYS A 59 -7.25 16.34 -27.68
N THR A 60 -6.27 16.87 -26.97
CA THR A 60 -5.08 17.48 -27.54
C THR A 60 -3.84 16.58 -27.49
N ALA A 61 -4.01 15.34 -27.00
CA ALA A 61 -2.95 14.36 -27.00
C ALA A 61 -2.49 14.03 -28.41
N GLU A 62 -1.18 13.86 -28.59
CA GLU A 62 -0.56 13.50 -29.87
C GLU A 62 0.27 12.21 -29.73
N PRO A 63 0.37 11.41 -30.81
CA PRO A 63 1.25 10.25 -30.76
C PRO A 63 2.70 10.63 -30.48
N CYS A 64 3.28 10.08 -29.42
CA CYS A 64 4.66 10.37 -29.02
C CYS A 64 5.70 9.48 -29.74
N PHE A 65 5.30 8.32 -30.25
CA PHE A 65 6.17 7.35 -30.95
C PHE A 65 5.38 6.57 -32.01
N GLU A 66 6.05 5.84 -32.85
CA GLU A 66 5.43 5.03 -33.89
C GLU A 66 4.54 3.93 -33.31
N GLY A 67 3.29 3.86 -33.77
CA GLY A 67 2.28 2.93 -33.23
C GLY A 67 1.62 3.37 -31.92
N HIS A 68 1.91 4.60 -31.46
CA HIS A 68 1.23 5.17 -30.30
C HIS A 68 -0.15 5.70 -30.70
N GLU A 69 -1.21 5.19 -30.04
CA GLU A 69 -2.58 5.52 -30.41
C GLU A 69 -3.16 6.65 -29.53
N GLU A 70 -2.89 7.89 -29.91
CA GLU A 70 -3.46 9.11 -29.35
C GLU A 70 -3.97 10.04 -30.48
N PRO A 71 -4.98 10.89 -30.22
CA PRO A 71 -5.79 10.99 -28.99
C PRO A 71 -6.79 9.84 -28.83
N ARG A 72 -7.08 9.45 -27.59
CA ARG A 72 -8.14 8.50 -27.27
C ARG A 72 -9.50 9.17 -27.37
N ILE A 73 -10.41 8.57 -28.11
CA ILE A 73 -11.71 9.18 -28.42
C ILE A 73 -12.82 8.35 -27.77
N PRO A 74 -13.65 8.95 -26.89
CA PRO A 74 -14.84 8.28 -26.37
C PRO A 74 -15.75 7.79 -27.51
N LEU A 75 -16.46 6.70 -27.30
CA LEU A 75 -17.37 6.15 -28.29
C LEU A 75 -18.36 7.24 -28.77
N HIS A 76 -18.52 7.37 -30.07
CA HIS A 76 -19.29 8.42 -30.74
C HIS A 76 -18.78 9.85 -30.50
N GLY A 77 -17.57 10.05 -29.97
CA GLY A 77 -17.01 11.36 -29.65
C GLY A 77 -17.71 12.07 -28.49
N GLU A 78 -18.31 11.31 -27.58
CA GLU A 78 -19.12 11.85 -26.51
C GLU A 78 -18.27 12.28 -25.30
N TYR A 79 -17.75 13.49 -25.37
CA TYR A 79 -17.05 14.15 -24.25
C TYR A 79 -18.08 14.72 -23.28
N TYR A 80 -18.43 13.93 -22.28
CA TYR A 80 -19.53 14.22 -21.35
C TYR A 80 -19.16 15.24 -20.26
N ASP A 81 -20.20 15.72 -19.58
CA ASP A 81 -20.12 16.56 -18.39
C ASP A 81 -20.73 15.81 -17.21
N LEU A 82 -19.97 15.66 -16.11
CA LEU A 82 -20.39 15.00 -14.87
C LEU A 82 -21.34 15.87 -14.01
N GLY A 83 -21.51 17.13 -14.35
CA GLY A 83 -22.56 17.97 -13.78
C GLY A 83 -23.97 17.56 -14.21
N ARG A 84 -24.09 16.72 -15.25
CA ARG A 84 -25.38 16.29 -15.82
C ARG A 84 -25.84 14.95 -15.27
N LYS A 85 -27.08 14.87 -14.83
CA LYS A 85 -27.69 13.65 -14.28
C LYS A 85 -27.70 12.49 -15.27
N GLU A 86 -28.02 12.79 -16.53
CA GLU A 86 -28.11 11.82 -17.61
C GLU A 86 -26.79 11.08 -17.82
N THR A 87 -25.65 11.80 -17.68
CA THR A 87 -24.31 11.22 -17.77
C THR A 87 -24.10 10.17 -16.69
N MET A 88 -24.28 10.54 -15.43
CA MET A 88 -24.09 9.64 -14.30
C MET A 88 -25.08 8.46 -14.31
N LEU A 89 -26.32 8.69 -14.70
CA LEU A 89 -27.33 7.64 -14.83
C LEU A 89 -26.94 6.63 -15.91
N ARG A 90 -26.43 7.11 -17.06
CA ARG A 90 -25.93 6.24 -18.14
C ARG A 90 -24.73 5.42 -17.70
N GLN A 91 -23.76 6.06 -17.06
CA GLN A 91 -22.56 5.39 -16.52
C GLN A 91 -22.95 4.30 -15.51
N ALA A 92 -23.83 4.60 -14.56
CA ALA A 92 -24.31 3.64 -13.57
C ALA A 92 -25.01 2.43 -14.22
N LYS A 93 -25.91 2.67 -15.18
CA LYS A 93 -26.57 1.59 -15.95
C LYS A 93 -25.59 0.74 -16.72
N LEU A 94 -24.62 1.38 -17.36
CA LEU A 94 -23.60 0.70 -18.15
C LEU A 94 -22.70 -0.16 -17.23
N ALA A 95 -22.19 0.40 -16.15
CA ALA A 95 -21.36 -0.30 -15.18
C ALA A 95 -22.05 -1.55 -14.63
N LYS A 96 -23.30 -1.42 -14.17
CA LYS A 96 -24.09 -2.55 -13.66
C LYS A 96 -24.34 -3.63 -14.73
N LYS A 97 -24.65 -3.23 -15.97
CA LYS A 97 -24.85 -4.17 -17.08
C LYS A 97 -23.67 -5.11 -17.30
N TYR A 98 -22.45 -4.65 -17.02
CA TYR A 98 -21.22 -5.42 -17.24
C TYR A 98 -20.58 -5.94 -15.94
N GLY A 99 -21.30 -5.87 -14.80
CA GLY A 99 -20.90 -6.52 -13.56
C GLY A 99 -20.03 -5.67 -12.63
N ILE A 100 -19.90 -4.35 -12.88
CA ILE A 100 -19.29 -3.43 -11.94
C ILE A 100 -20.24 -3.23 -10.76
N GLY A 101 -19.78 -3.58 -9.57
CA GLY A 101 -20.57 -3.60 -8.34
C GLY A 101 -20.62 -2.26 -7.60
N GLY A 102 -19.82 -1.28 -8.00
CA GLY A 102 -19.79 0.06 -7.40
C GLY A 102 -18.68 0.94 -7.93
N PHE A 103 -18.76 2.24 -7.65
CA PHE A 103 -17.72 3.21 -7.95
C PHE A 103 -16.96 3.62 -6.70
N CYS A 104 -15.62 3.67 -6.79
CA CYS A 104 -14.74 4.21 -5.78
C CYS A 104 -14.30 5.62 -6.23
N PHE A 105 -15.03 6.64 -5.78
CA PHE A 105 -14.78 8.02 -6.17
C PHE A 105 -13.49 8.54 -5.55
N TYR A 106 -12.64 9.18 -6.33
CA TYR A 106 -11.65 10.07 -5.75
C TYR A 106 -12.37 11.18 -4.98
N HIS A 107 -11.93 11.41 -3.76
CA HIS A 107 -12.39 12.45 -2.87
C HIS A 107 -11.27 13.43 -2.60
N TYR A 108 -11.54 14.71 -2.80
CA TYR A 108 -10.55 15.78 -2.61
C TYR A 108 -11.02 16.71 -1.51
N TYR A 109 -10.38 16.60 -0.35
CA TYR A 109 -10.66 17.40 0.81
C TYR A 109 -9.33 17.91 1.38
N PHE A 110 -9.17 19.20 1.46
CA PHE A 110 -7.93 19.88 1.78
C PHE A 110 -8.06 20.68 3.08
N LYS A 111 -7.00 21.39 3.43
CA LYS A 111 -6.94 22.31 4.56
C LYS A 111 -8.14 23.26 4.60
N ASP A 112 -8.56 23.61 5.80
CA ASP A 112 -9.66 24.56 6.08
C ASP A 112 -11.02 24.11 5.51
N GLY A 113 -11.18 22.84 5.20
CA GLY A 113 -12.42 22.27 4.66
C GLY A 113 -12.63 22.59 3.18
N LYS A 114 -11.58 23.04 2.47
CA LYS A 114 -11.65 23.24 1.03
C LYS A 114 -11.88 21.90 0.33
N LYS A 115 -12.81 21.88 -0.61
CA LYS A 115 -13.15 20.73 -1.43
C LYS A 115 -12.95 21.05 -2.90
N GLU A 116 -12.51 20.07 -3.65
CA GLU A 116 -12.40 20.13 -5.10
C GLU A 116 -13.12 18.95 -5.73
N LEU A 117 -13.71 19.16 -6.89
CA LEU A 117 -14.38 18.13 -7.70
C LEU A 117 -15.50 17.38 -6.96
N GLU A 118 -16.06 17.96 -5.92
CA GLU A 118 -17.07 17.34 -5.06
C GLU A 118 -18.47 17.25 -5.71
N LEU A 119 -18.72 18.02 -6.78
CA LEU A 119 -20.04 18.16 -7.39
C LEU A 119 -20.65 16.82 -7.83
N PRO A 120 -19.95 15.89 -8.52
CA PRO A 120 -20.54 14.61 -8.92
C PRO A 120 -20.97 13.76 -7.73
N ALA A 121 -20.17 13.71 -6.65
CA ALA A 121 -20.53 12.98 -5.44
C ALA A 121 -21.73 13.61 -4.71
N GLN A 122 -21.75 14.94 -4.58
CA GLN A 122 -22.91 15.66 -4.00
C GLN A 122 -24.17 15.46 -4.83
N ASN A 123 -24.06 15.47 -6.15
CA ASN A 123 -25.16 15.18 -7.06
C ASN A 123 -25.69 13.75 -6.87
N LEU A 124 -24.80 12.78 -6.65
CA LEU A 124 -25.21 11.40 -6.36
C LEU A 124 -26.03 11.31 -5.08
N LEU A 125 -25.72 12.09 -4.03
CA LEU A 125 -26.58 12.21 -2.84
C LEU A 125 -27.98 12.75 -3.16
N ARG A 126 -28.09 13.70 -4.08
CA ARG A 126 -29.36 14.33 -4.48
C ARG A 126 -30.17 13.43 -5.40
N TRP A 127 -29.50 12.72 -6.33
CA TRP A 127 -30.15 11.90 -7.36
C TRP A 127 -30.29 10.45 -6.89
N LYS A 128 -31.26 10.20 -6.00
CA LYS A 128 -31.48 8.89 -5.38
C LYS A 128 -31.89 7.79 -6.36
N ASP A 129 -32.37 8.16 -7.54
CA ASP A 129 -32.73 7.26 -8.63
C ASP A 129 -31.51 6.74 -9.42
N ILE A 130 -30.31 7.24 -9.17
CA ILE A 130 -29.08 6.66 -9.67
C ILE A 130 -28.69 5.49 -8.75
N ASP A 131 -29.13 4.29 -9.15
CA ASP A 131 -28.85 3.06 -8.41
C ASP A 131 -27.42 2.59 -8.69
N MET A 132 -26.43 3.16 -7.99
CA MET A 132 -25.03 2.77 -8.06
C MET A 132 -24.40 2.84 -6.67
N PRO A 133 -23.90 1.70 -6.15
CA PRO A 133 -23.12 1.70 -4.92
C PRO A 133 -21.82 2.49 -5.09
N PHE A 134 -21.39 3.16 -4.03
CA PHE A 134 -20.17 3.97 -4.07
C PHE A 134 -19.45 4.03 -2.73
N CYS A 135 -18.15 4.32 -2.78
CA CYS A 135 -17.32 4.70 -1.63
C CYS A 135 -16.31 5.76 -2.06
N PHE A 136 -15.52 6.24 -1.11
CA PHE A 136 -14.51 7.25 -1.36
C PHE A 136 -13.09 6.71 -1.21
N ASN A 137 -12.19 7.24 -2.06
CA ASN A 137 -10.75 7.14 -1.94
C ASN A 137 -10.18 8.57 -1.81
N TRP A 138 -9.79 8.95 -0.61
CA TRP A 138 -9.28 10.30 -0.37
C TRP A 138 -7.89 10.48 -0.95
N ALA A 139 -7.82 11.22 -2.06
CA ALA A 139 -6.57 11.68 -2.66
C ALA A 139 -5.97 12.79 -1.79
N SER A 140 -5.19 12.38 -0.79
CA SER A 140 -4.70 13.21 0.31
C SER A 140 -3.40 13.97 -0.02
N GLU A 141 -3.05 14.14 -1.28
CA GLU A 141 -1.84 14.84 -1.72
C GLU A 141 -2.14 16.31 -2.04
N SER A 142 -1.13 17.20 -1.90
CA SER A 142 -1.25 18.59 -2.39
C SER A 142 -1.33 18.62 -3.91
N TRP A 143 -2.15 19.48 -4.47
CA TRP A 143 -2.15 19.71 -5.91
C TRP A 143 -1.04 20.67 -6.31
N ILE A 144 -0.23 20.24 -7.26
CA ILE A 144 0.91 21.01 -7.77
C ILE A 144 0.82 21.16 -9.29
N ARG A 145 1.26 22.33 -9.80
CA ARG A 145 1.34 22.63 -11.23
C ARG A 145 2.59 21.95 -11.86
N SER A 146 2.79 20.66 -11.64
CA SER A 146 3.98 19.97 -12.15
C SER A 146 3.88 19.58 -13.62
N TRP A 147 2.67 19.34 -14.11
CA TRP A 147 2.48 18.81 -15.48
C TRP A 147 2.61 19.90 -16.55
N SER A 148 2.21 21.14 -16.27
CA SER A 148 2.28 22.24 -17.22
C SER A 148 3.70 22.69 -17.54
N ARG A 149 4.68 22.33 -16.70
CA ARG A 149 6.09 22.68 -16.89
C ARG A 149 6.91 21.62 -17.62
N ILE A 150 6.27 20.52 -18.04
CA ILE A 150 6.95 19.45 -18.76
C ILE A 150 7.01 19.80 -20.23
N SER A 151 8.23 19.89 -20.78
CA SER A 151 8.47 20.17 -22.21
C SER A 151 7.75 19.16 -23.11
N GLY A 152 7.03 19.67 -24.11
CA GLY A 152 6.26 18.86 -25.05
C GLY A 152 4.83 18.52 -24.59
N ASN A 153 4.35 19.15 -23.54
CA ASN A 153 2.97 19.03 -23.10
C ASN A 153 2.10 20.09 -23.83
N VAL A 154 1.52 19.69 -24.96
CA VAL A 154 0.84 20.60 -25.90
C VAL A 154 -0.35 21.33 -25.29
N TRP A 155 -1.12 20.68 -24.42
CA TRP A 155 -2.26 21.33 -23.76
C TRP A 155 -1.83 22.39 -22.77
N ALA A 156 -0.71 22.19 -22.06
CA ALA A 156 -0.22 23.11 -21.06
C ALA A 156 0.28 24.42 -21.68
N GLU A 157 0.94 24.39 -22.82
CA GLU A 157 1.36 25.57 -23.56
C GLU A 157 0.19 26.48 -23.91
N ARG A 158 -0.97 25.89 -24.26
CA ARG A 158 -2.19 26.61 -24.58
C ARG A 158 -2.79 27.36 -23.38
N TYR A 159 -2.61 26.84 -22.17
CA TYR A 159 -3.23 27.35 -20.93
C TYR A 159 -2.24 28.07 -19.99
N GLU A 160 -0.93 27.90 -20.13
CA GLU A 160 0.07 28.57 -19.27
C GLU A 160 0.01 30.09 -19.27
N GLY A 161 -0.49 30.70 -20.33
CA GLY A 161 -0.68 32.15 -20.45
C GLY A 161 -2.04 32.65 -19.98
N ALA A 162 -3.01 31.78 -19.78
CA ALA A 162 -4.41 32.15 -19.54
C ALA A 162 -4.82 32.13 -18.07
N GLY A 163 -4.06 31.47 -17.19
CA GLY A 163 -4.37 31.31 -15.76
C GLY A 163 -3.56 32.18 -14.82
N GLU A 164 -3.97 32.21 -13.56
CA GLU A 164 -3.29 32.93 -12.49
C GLU A 164 -1.89 32.34 -12.23
N LYS A 165 -0.88 33.21 -12.10
CA LYS A 165 0.46 32.77 -11.68
C LYS A 165 0.44 32.37 -10.21
N VAL A 166 0.65 31.09 -9.93
CA VAL A 166 0.72 30.55 -8.57
C VAL A 166 2.18 30.50 -8.15
N PRO A 167 2.57 31.23 -7.07
CA PRO A 167 3.90 31.10 -6.49
C PRO A 167 4.16 29.64 -6.09
N ASP A 168 5.38 29.17 -6.24
CA ASP A 168 5.84 27.82 -5.85
C ASP A 168 5.16 26.63 -6.55
N GLY A 169 4.24 26.87 -7.48
CA GLY A 169 3.57 25.82 -8.25
C GLY A 169 2.55 24.97 -7.46
N ILE A 170 2.26 25.32 -6.20
CA ILE A 170 1.22 24.64 -5.40
C ILE A 170 -0.13 25.27 -5.70
N LEU A 171 -1.04 24.49 -6.28
CA LEU A 171 -2.40 24.91 -6.60
C LEU A 171 -3.31 24.85 -5.37
N VAL A 172 -3.26 23.74 -4.64
CA VAL A 172 -3.98 23.53 -3.38
C VAL A 172 -3.07 22.83 -2.40
N GLN A 173 -2.83 23.48 -1.26
CA GLN A 173 -2.02 22.91 -0.18
C GLN A 173 -2.83 21.86 0.59
N GLN A 174 -2.25 20.68 0.79
CA GLN A 174 -2.77 19.70 1.74
C GLN A 174 -2.11 19.94 3.10
N ASP A 175 -2.94 19.93 4.12
CA ASP A 175 -2.56 19.90 5.52
C ASP A 175 -3.59 19.01 6.23
N TYR A 176 -3.12 18.06 7.01
CA TYR A 176 -4.00 17.07 7.63
C TYR A 176 -4.64 17.57 8.93
N GLY A 177 -4.30 18.78 9.36
CA GLY A 177 -4.94 19.51 10.46
C GLY A 177 -4.88 18.79 11.80
N LYS A 178 -5.88 19.12 12.63
CA LYS A 178 -6.09 18.58 13.97
C LYS A 178 -7.54 18.15 14.15
N GLU A 179 -7.93 17.81 15.37
CA GLU A 179 -9.22 17.24 15.73
C GLU A 179 -10.43 18.03 15.21
N ASP A 180 -10.40 19.36 15.25
CA ASP A 180 -11.48 20.22 14.74
C ASP A 180 -11.63 20.14 13.20
N GLU A 181 -10.52 19.97 12.48
CA GLU A 181 -10.53 19.77 11.03
C GLU A 181 -10.92 18.34 10.67
N TRP A 182 -10.50 17.35 11.45
CA TRP A 182 -10.92 15.96 11.26
C TRP A 182 -12.41 15.79 11.51
N SER A 183 -12.95 16.46 12.52
CA SER A 183 -14.39 16.47 12.82
C SER A 183 -15.19 17.10 11.68
N ARG A 184 -14.76 18.26 11.15
CA ARG A 184 -15.41 18.90 9.99
C ARG A 184 -15.38 18.03 8.74
N HIS A 185 -14.26 17.31 8.51
CA HIS A 185 -14.16 16.39 7.39
C HIS A 185 -15.12 15.20 7.58
N PHE A 186 -15.17 14.63 8.78
CA PHE A 186 -16.12 13.55 9.11
C PHE A 186 -17.58 14.02 8.96
N GLU A 187 -17.94 15.19 9.46
CA GLU A 187 -19.28 15.78 9.30
C GLU A 187 -19.68 15.93 7.84
N TYR A 188 -18.74 16.35 6.99
CA TYR A 188 -18.98 16.39 5.54
C TYR A 188 -19.25 15.00 4.95
N LEU A 189 -18.54 13.96 5.42
CA LEU A 189 -18.70 12.59 4.95
C LEU A 189 -19.94 11.88 5.49
N LEU A 190 -20.44 12.28 6.64
CA LEU A 190 -21.52 11.61 7.36
C LEU A 190 -22.82 11.42 6.53
N PRO A 191 -23.30 12.40 5.75
CA PRO A 191 -24.46 12.22 4.86
C PRO A 191 -24.25 11.12 3.80
N PHE A 192 -23.01 10.96 3.33
CA PHE A 192 -22.64 9.88 2.40
C PHE A 192 -22.62 8.54 3.10
N PHE A 193 -22.00 8.44 4.27
CA PHE A 193 -21.95 7.20 5.07
C PHE A 193 -23.35 6.68 5.43
N ARG A 194 -24.34 7.55 5.54
CA ARG A 194 -25.75 7.23 5.80
C ARG A 194 -26.57 6.92 4.55
N ASP A 195 -26.01 7.12 3.36
CA ASP A 195 -26.69 6.76 2.12
C ASP A 195 -26.71 5.23 1.97
N GLU A 196 -27.89 4.66 1.69
CA GLU A 196 -28.09 3.22 1.55
C GLU A 196 -27.24 2.58 0.45
N ARG A 197 -26.80 3.37 -0.54
CA ARG A 197 -25.89 2.95 -1.62
C ARG A 197 -24.41 3.00 -1.22
N TYR A 198 -24.10 3.61 -0.06
CA TYR A 198 -22.69 3.68 0.36
C TYR A 198 -22.16 2.28 0.67
N ILE A 199 -21.03 1.93 0.08
CA ILE A 199 -20.42 0.61 0.24
C ILE A 199 -19.99 0.43 1.69
N ASN A 200 -20.41 -0.68 2.29
CA ASN A 200 -20.07 -1.02 3.67
C ASN A 200 -19.64 -2.47 3.80
N LEU A 201 -18.85 -2.77 4.82
CA LEU A 201 -18.49 -4.12 5.23
C LEU A 201 -18.96 -4.34 6.67
N ASP A 202 -19.81 -5.34 6.86
CA ASP A 202 -20.45 -5.63 8.15
C ASP A 202 -21.12 -4.39 8.78
N GLY A 203 -21.78 -3.58 7.94
CA GLY A 203 -22.44 -2.33 8.30
C GLY A 203 -21.53 -1.11 8.47
N LYS A 204 -20.22 -1.29 8.42
CA LYS A 204 -19.23 -0.21 8.54
C LYS A 204 -18.96 0.43 7.18
N PRO A 205 -19.19 1.73 6.99
CA PRO A 205 -18.84 2.43 5.76
C PRO A 205 -17.37 2.23 5.39
N VAL A 206 -17.11 1.91 4.12
CA VAL A 206 -15.76 1.70 3.56
C VAL A 206 -15.19 3.04 3.12
N PHE A 207 -14.02 3.42 3.65
CA PHE A 207 -13.32 4.63 3.24
C PHE A 207 -11.85 4.33 2.98
N LEU A 208 -11.31 4.84 1.87
CA LEU A 208 -9.93 4.62 1.48
C LEU A 208 -9.09 5.89 1.69
N PHE A 209 -7.86 5.70 2.17
CA PHE A 209 -6.79 6.69 2.16
C PHE A 209 -5.83 6.36 1.04
N TYR A 210 -5.68 7.25 0.05
CA TYR A 210 -4.85 7.00 -1.13
C TYR A 210 -3.34 6.90 -0.80
N SER A 211 -2.83 7.81 0.03
CA SER A 211 -1.44 7.84 0.50
C SER A 211 -1.41 7.99 2.03
N PRO A 212 -1.76 6.95 2.80
CA PRO A 212 -1.80 7.05 4.26
C PRO A 212 -0.44 7.30 4.90
N ASP A 213 0.66 6.86 4.28
CA ASP A 213 2.02 7.04 4.76
C ASP A 213 2.43 8.53 4.85
N ASP A 214 1.79 9.42 4.08
CA ASP A 214 2.02 10.85 4.10
C ASP A 214 1.31 11.57 5.27
N ILE A 215 0.34 10.90 5.92
CA ILE A 215 -0.50 11.48 6.96
C ILE A 215 0.13 11.23 8.33
N LYS A 216 0.97 12.14 8.81
CA LYS A 216 1.66 12.01 10.10
C LYS A 216 0.70 11.81 11.29
N SER A 217 -0.49 12.39 11.22
CA SER A 217 -1.55 12.30 12.25
C SER A 217 -2.56 11.17 12.01
N LEU A 218 -2.28 10.22 11.12
CA LEU A 218 -3.23 9.18 10.68
C LEU A 218 -3.87 8.43 11.85
N ARG A 219 -3.08 8.04 12.85
CA ARG A 219 -3.57 7.28 14.02
C ARG A 219 -4.55 8.09 14.87
N GLN A 220 -4.22 9.36 15.12
CA GLN A 220 -5.08 10.26 15.88
C GLN A 220 -6.36 10.57 15.10
N MET A 221 -6.23 10.87 13.81
CA MET A 221 -7.37 11.13 12.92
C MET A 221 -8.33 9.93 12.87
N THR A 222 -7.81 8.73 12.65
CA THR A 222 -8.65 7.52 12.56
C THR A 222 -9.29 7.17 13.89
N ALA A 223 -8.64 7.41 15.03
CA ALA A 223 -9.23 7.28 16.36
C ALA A 223 -10.40 8.25 16.55
N CYS A 224 -10.20 9.54 16.28
CA CYS A 224 -11.24 10.58 16.31
C CYS A 224 -12.44 10.20 15.41
N TRP A 225 -12.19 9.76 14.19
CA TRP A 225 -13.25 9.35 13.27
C TRP A 225 -14.04 8.12 13.74
N ARG A 226 -13.39 7.16 14.44
CA ARG A 226 -14.08 6.00 15.01
C ARG A 226 -14.98 6.41 16.19
N GLU A 227 -14.55 7.37 16.99
CA GLU A 227 -15.36 7.95 18.08
C GLU A 227 -16.57 8.69 17.51
N LEU A 228 -16.35 9.60 16.53
CA LEU A 228 -17.43 10.32 15.85
C LEU A 228 -18.41 9.37 15.14
N ALA A 229 -17.93 8.27 14.56
CA ALA A 229 -18.80 7.27 13.96
C ALA A 229 -19.73 6.64 15.00
N ALA A 230 -19.19 6.26 16.17
CA ALA A 230 -19.98 5.69 17.27
C ALA A 230 -21.01 6.70 17.82
N GLU A 231 -20.62 7.96 18.05
CA GLU A 231 -21.50 9.06 18.49
C GLU A 231 -22.64 9.31 17.51
N ASN A 232 -22.40 9.10 16.21
CA ASN A 232 -23.39 9.28 15.15
C ASN A 232 -24.19 8.00 14.82
N GLY A 233 -24.07 6.94 15.64
CA GLY A 233 -24.83 5.70 15.53
C GLY A 233 -24.38 4.78 14.39
N LEU A 234 -23.19 4.99 13.82
CA LEU A 234 -22.59 4.05 12.89
C LEU A 234 -21.90 2.90 13.67
N PRO A 235 -21.91 1.65 13.16
CA PRO A 235 -21.22 0.52 13.83
C PRO A 235 -19.69 0.60 13.78
N GLY A 236 -19.15 1.70 13.31
CA GLY A 236 -17.74 2.01 13.08
C GLY A 236 -17.46 2.36 11.63
N LEU A 237 -16.17 2.40 11.28
CA LEU A 237 -15.69 2.61 9.91
C LEU A 237 -14.83 1.41 9.49
N TYR A 238 -14.81 1.09 8.20
CA TYR A 238 -13.87 0.16 7.60
C TYR A 238 -12.87 0.95 6.74
N LEU A 239 -11.66 1.12 7.28
CA LEU A 239 -10.64 2.01 6.74
C LEU A 239 -9.58 1.21 5.98
N ILE A 240 -9.36 1.57 4.72
CA ILE A 240 -8.41 0.90 3.83
C ILE A 240 -7.29 1.87 3.45
N GLY A 241 -6.03 1.45 3.61
CA GLY A 241 -4.88 2.20 3.12
C GLY A 241 -4.46 1.72 1.73
N ALA A 242 -4.47 2.61 0.73
CA ALA A 242 -3.86 2.34 -0.56
C ALA A 242 -2.39 2.80 -0.56
N ARG A 243 -1.57 2.27 -1.48
CA ARG A 243 -0.16 2.66 -1.66
C ARG A 243 0.69 2.64 -0.38
N MET A 244 0.35 1.76 0.55
CA MET A 244 1.09 1.61 1.81
C MET A 244 2.42 0.88 1.59
N THR A 245 3.47 1.36 2.25
CA THR A 245 4.75 0.66 2.32
C THR A 245 4.72 -0.45 3.37
N VAL A 246 4.09 -0.16 4.51
CA VAL A 246 3.95 -1.09 5.65
C VAL A 246 2.54 -0.98 6.22
N PRO A 247 1.87 -2.12 6.53
CA PRO A 247 0.57 -2.10 7.17
C PRO A 247 0.56 -1.36 8.50
N ASP A 248 -0.43 -0.48 8.70
CA ASP A 248 -0.65 0.22 9.98
C ASP A 248 -1.93 -0.27 10.65
N LYS A 249 -1.84 -0.64 11.94
CA LYS A 249 -2.95 -1.19 12.73
C LYS A 249 -4.10 -0.21 12.97
N CYS A 250 -3.94 1.08 12.67
CA CYS A 250 -5.04 2.04 12.72
C CYS A 250 -6.01 1.90 11.54
N LEU A 251 -5.59 1.18 10.49
CA LEU A 251 -6.42 0.83 9.34
C LEU A 251 -6.83 -0.64 9.40
N ASP A 252 -7.95 -0.99 8.78
CA ASP A 252 -8.52 -2.35 8.81
C ASP A 252 -7.96 -3.24 7.70
N ALA A 253 -7.53 -2.63 6.58
CA ALA A 253 -6.99 -3.34 5.42
C ALA A 253 -6.04 -2.47 4.60
N ALA A 254 -5.26 -3.13 3.75
CA ALA A 254 -4.46 -2.52 2.70
C ALA A 254 -5.10 -2.75 1.33
N LEU A 255 -4.82 -1.85 0.40
CA LEU A 255 -5.06 -2.03 -1.03
C LEU A 255 -3.73 -1.93 -1.78
N VAL A 256 -3.34 -3.00 -2.45
CA VAL A 256 -2.23 -2.92 -3.41
C VAL A 256 -2.72 -2.16 -4.63
N TYR A 257 -2.31 -0.90 -4.74
CA TYR A 257 -2.82 0.03 -5.73
C TYR A 257 -1.97 0.05 -6.99
N GLU A 258 -2.58 -0.28 -8.12
CA GLU A 258 -1.94 -0.29 -9.43
C GLU A 258 -2.28 1.00 -10.24
N PRO A 259 -1.46 1.39 -11.23
CA PRO A 259 -0.37 0.65 -11.88
C PRO A 259 0.98 0.80 -11.19
N ARG A 260 1.14 1.78 -10.30
CA ARG A 260 2.44 2.23 -9.80
C ARG A 260 3.25 1.14 -9.10
N ASN A 261 2.57 0.26 -8.33
CA ASN A 261 3.26 -0.85 -7.65
C ASN A 261 3.97 -1.79 -8.65
N SER A 262 3.27 -2.25 -9.69
CA SER A 262 3.85 -3.15 -10.69
C SER A 262 4.83 -2.43 -11.62
N MET A 263 4.56 -1.18 -12.02
CA MET A 263 5.49 -0.40 -12.84
C MET A 263 6.84 -0.19 -12.12
N ASN A 264 6.84 0.07 -10.83
CA ASN A 264 8.08 0.20 -10.05
C ASN A 264 8.88 -1.10 -10.06
N ARG A 265 8.22 -2.27 -9.94
CA ARG A 265 8.88 -3.58 -10.01
C ARG A 265 9.47 -3.86 -11.41
N LEU A 266 8.70 -3.61 -12.46
CA LEU A 266 9.15 -3.78 -13.84
C LEU A 266 10.32 -2.85 -14.17
N ASN A 267 10.26 -1.59 -13.71
CA ASN A 267 11.35 -0.64 -13.87
C ASN A 267 12.61 -1.09 -13.12
N GLY A 268 12.48 -1.55 -11.88
CA GLY A 268 13.58 -2.11 -11.08
C GLY A 268 14.19 -3.38 -11.70
N ALA A 269 13.40 -4.15 -12.46
CA ALA A 269 13.85 -5.31 -13.22
C ALA A 269 14.45 -4.96 -14.61
N GLY A 270 14.50 -3.68 -15.00
CA GLY A 270 15.00 -3.24 -16.30
C GLY A 270 14.08 -3.61 -17.48
N MET A 271 12.78 -3.82 -17.26
CA MET A 271 11.81 -4.25 -18.28
C MET A 271 11.12 -3.07 -18.97
N ALA A 272 11.53 -1.84 -18.70
CA ALA A 272 11.04 -0.64 -19.36
C ALA A 272 11.81 -0.39 -20.66
N GLU A 273 11.09 -0.09 -21.75
CA GLU A 273 11.66 0.34 -23.03
C GLU A 273 11.43 1.84 -23.21
N LEU A 274 12.43 2.59 -23.68
CA LEU A 274 12.28 4.00 -24.03
C LEU A 274 11.93 4.14 -25.52
N LYS A 275 10.74 4.69 -25.80
CA LYS A 275 10.27 5.02 -27.16
C LYS A 275 10.13 6.54 -27.29
N ASN A 276 11.08 7.17 -27.97
CA ASN A 276 11.11 8.63 -28.16
C ASN A 276 10.94 9.45 -26.86
N GLY A 277 11.53 8.96 -25.75
CA GLY A 277 11.44 9.59 -24.43
C GLY A 277 10.38 8.99 -23.50
N VAL A 278 9.31 8.42 -24.03
CA VAL A 278 8.25 7.75 -23.25
C VAL A 278 8.76 6.41 -22.71
N ARG A 279 8.55 6.17 -21.42
CA ARG A 279 8.87 4.88 -20.80
C ARG A 279 7.70 3.91 -21.01
N CYS A 280 7.93 2.87 -21.80
CA CYS A 280 6.93 1.89 -22.17
C CYS A 280 7.14 0.56 -21.46
N TYR A 281 6.04 -0.07 -21.04
CA TYR A 281 6.03 -1.40 -20.47
C TYR A 281 5.06 -2.29 -21.24
N ASP A 282 5.40 -3.55 -21.43
CA ASP A 282 4.49 -4.52 -22.04
C ASP A 282 3.29 -4.80 -21.12
N TYR A 283 2.08 -4.77 -21.69
CA TYR A 283 0.85 -4.95 -20.90
C TYR A 283 0.70 -6.36 -20.34
N ARG A 284 1.27 -7.37 -20.98
CA ARG A 284 1.26 -8.76 -20.49
C ARG A 284 2.20 -8.92 -19.30
N ASP A 285 3.38 -8.32 -19.34
CA ASP A 285 4.32 -8.31 -18.23
C ASP A 285 3.75 -7.54 -17.03
N MET A 286 3.02 -6.46 -17.31
CA MET A 286 2.31 -5.72 -16.29
C MET A 286 1.28 -6.60 -15.57
N TRP A 287 0.42 -7.31 -16.30
CA TRP A 287 -0.54 -8.22 -15.68
C TRP A 287 0.12 -9.38 -14.95
N LYS A 288 1.22 -9.92 -15.47
CA LYS A 288 2.02 -10.92 -14.76
C LYS A 288 2.48 -10.37 -13.41
N SER A 289 3.05 -9.17 -13.38
CA SER A 289 3.48 -8.49 -12.16
C SER A 289 2.33 -8.27 -11.17
N VAL A 290 1.15 -7.84 -11.64
CA VAL A 290 -0.07 -7.71 -10.81
C VAL A 290 -0.44 -9.03 -10.15
N LEU A 291 -0.43 -10.12 -10.90
CA LEU A 291 -0.80 -11.45 -10.41
C LEU A 291 0.23 -12.04 -9.42
N GLU A 292 1.51 -11.73 -9.59
CA GLU A 292 2.60 -12.16 -8.72
C GLU A 292 2.69 -11.35 -7.41
N THR A 293 1.98 -10.23 -7.28
CA THR A 293 2.00 -9.41 -6.06
C THR A 293 1.39 -10.13 -4.89
N GLU A 294 2.16 -10.42 -3.84
CA GLU A 294 1.67 -11.07 -2.64
C GLU A 294 0.98 -10.07 -1.69
N PRO A 295 -0.01 -10.53 -0.89
CA PRO A 295 -0.62 -9.72 0.15
C PRO A 295 0.36 -9.44 1.29
N PHE A 296 0.13 -8.40 2.06
CA PHE A 296 0.86 -8.19 3.30
C PHE A 296 0.57 -9.33 4.29
N TYR A 297 1.64 -9.92 4.81
CA TYR A 297 1.52 -11.06 5.72
C TYR A 297 0.72 -10.72 6.99
N GLY A 298 -0.26 -11.57 7.30
CA GLY A 298 -1.11 -11.40 8.48
C GLY A 298 -2.01 -10.15 8.47
N TYR A 299 -2.16 -9.50 7.32
CA TYR A 299 -2.94 -8.29 7.17
C TYR A 299 -3.92 -8.38 6.01
N ARG A 300 -5.15 -7.94 6.22
CA ARG A 300 -6.16 -7.95 5.15
C ARG A 300 -5.69 -7.11 3.99
N THR A 301 -5.57 -7.72 2.81
CA THR A 301 -5.07 -7.04 1.62
C THR A 301 -6.02 -7.24 0.44
N TYR A 302 -6.51 -6.14 -0.10
CA TYR A 302 -7.25 -6.11 -1.35
C TYR A 302 -6.30 -5.87 -2.53
N PHE A 303 -6.77 -6.26 -3.73
CA PHE A 303 -6.00 -6.11 -4.96
C PHE A 303 -6.68 -5.14 -5.91
N CYS A 304 -5.88 -4.53 -6.78
CA CYS A 304 -6.33 -3.64 -7.85
C CYS A 304 -5.85 -4.18 -9.20
N GLY A 305 -6.77 -4.29 -10.15
CA GLY A 305 -6.46 -4.52 -11.56
C GLY A 305 -6.37 -3.21 -12.33
N ILE A 306 -5.87 -3.27 -13.56
CA ILE A 306 -5.69 -2.13 -14.45
C ILE A 306 -6.33 -2.36 -15.81
N THR A 307 -6.94 -1.33 -16.38
CA THR A 307 -7.52 -1.35 -17.74
C THR A 307 -6.50 -1.03 -18.83
N GLY A 308 -5.55 -0.20 -18.51
CA GLY A 308 -4.46 0.29 -19.32
C GLY A 308 -3.64 1.28 -18.52
N TYR A 309 -2.68 1.96 -19.11
CA TYR A 309 -2.03 3.16 -18.56
C TYR A 309 -1.30 3.91 -19.67
N ASP A 310 -1.51 5.20 -19.73
CA ASP A 310 -0.81 6.10 -20.63
C ASP A 310 -0.97 7.54 -20.15
N ASP A 311 0.01 8.09 -19.44
CA ASP A 311 -0.05 9.46 -18.96
C ASP A 311 0.58 10.50 -19.90
N THR A 312 0.87 10.08 -21.15
CA THR A 312 1.40 10.99 -22.17
C THR A 312 0.45 12.15 -22.50
N PRO A 313 -0.89 12.03 -22.43
CA PRO A 313 -1.77 13.18 -22.58
C PRO A 313 -1.47 14.31 -21.58
N ARG A 314 -0.98 13.98 -20.38
CA ARG A 314 -0.61 14.95 -19.34
C ARG A 314 0.87 15.29 -19.32
N ARG A 315 1.77 14.37 -19.78
CA ARG A 315 3.23 14.47 -19.61
C ARG A 315 4.03 14.50 -20.90
N GLY A 316 3.38 14.31 -22.04
CA GLY A 316 4.08 14.22 -23.33
C GLY A 316 5.16 13.15 -23.33
N LYS A 317 6.31 13.44 -23.92
CA LYS A 317 7.45 12.51 -24.05
C LYS A 317 8.10 12.10 -22.72
N SER A 318 7.81 12.79 -21.63
CA SER A 318 8.27 12.41 -20.28
C SER A 318 7.32 11.47 -19.56
N GLY A 319 6.27 11.02 -20.23
CA GLY A 319 5.26 10.11 -19.70
C GLY A 319 5.70 8.65 -19.69
N GLU A 320 4.79 7.84 -19.17
CA GLU A 320 4.89 6.38 -19.11
C GLU A 320 3.65 5.77 -19.76
N ALA A 321 3.81 4.67 -20.49
CA ALA A 321 2.69 4.01 -21.16
C ALA A 321 2.80 2.49 -21.11
N LEU A 322 1.66 1.81 -21.00
CA LEU A 322 1.53 0.39 -21.31
C LEU A 322 1.29 0.23 -22.81
N VAL A 323 2.03 -0.66 -23.42
CA VAL A 323 1.93 -0.95 -24.86
C VAL A 323 1.39 -2.36 -25.08
N GLN A 324 0.84 -2.61 -26.26
CA GLN A 324 0.22 -3.90 -26.64
C GLN A 324 -0.99 -4.28 -25.78
N ASP A 325 -1.69 -3.28 -25.24
CA ASP A 325 -2.90 -3.49 -24.47
C ASP A 325 -4.02 -4.09 -25.35
N SER A 326 -4.76 -5.02 -24.78
CA SER A 326 -5.90 -5.62 -25.45
C SER A 326 -6.96 -6.13 -24.46
N PRO A 327 -8.24 -6.13 -24.86
CA PRO A 327 -9.32 -6.70 -24.04
C PRO A 327 -9.11 -8.18 -23.69
N GLY A 328 -8.41 -8.94 -24.53
CA GLY A 328 -8.10 -10.34 -24.27
C GLY A 328 -7.10 -10.53 -23.13
N ILE A 329 -5.98 -9.77 -23.14
CA ILE A 329 -4.99 -9.79 -22.06
C ILE A 329 -5.64 -9.30 -20.76
N PHE A 330 -6.42 -8.22 -20.84
CA PHE A 330 -7.17 -7.68 -19.69
C PHE A 330 -8.11 -8.74 -19.09
N ARG A 331 -8.91 -9.47 -19.91
CA ARG A 331 -9.82 -10.50 -19.44
C ARG A 331 -9.09 -11.60 -18.67
N GLU A 332 -8.01 -12.14 -19.22
CA GLU A 332 -7.25 -13.22 -18.57
C GLU A 332 -6.58 -12.72 -17.28
N GLY A 333 -6.00 -11.51 -17.28
CA GLY A 333 -5.45 -10.88 -16.09
C GLY A 333 -6.50 -10.69 -15.00
N LEU A 334 -7.65 -10.11 -15.34
CA LEU A 334 -8.75 -9.88 -14.39
C LEU A 334 -9.32 -11.18 -13.84
N LYS A 335 -9.50 -12.21 -14.68
CA LYS A 335 -9.92 -13.55 -14.25
C LYS A 335 -8.94 -14.12 -13.21
N GLY A 336 -7.63 -14.07 -13.49
CA GLY A 336 -6.61 -14.51 -12.53
C GLY A 336 -6.63 -13.73 -11.22
N LEU A 337 -6.87 -12.41 -11.28
CA LEU A 337 -6.94 -11.56 -10.09
C LEU A 337 -8.23 -11.80 -9.27
N LEU A 338 -9.35 -12.10 -9.93
CA LEU A 338 -10.60 -12.56 -9.27
C LEU A 338 -10.38 -13.86 -8.53
N GLN A 339 -9.75 -14.86 -9.18
CA GLN A 339 -9.40 -16.13 -8.54
C GLN A 339 -8.48 -15.95 -7.34
N LYS A 340 -7.48 -15.08 -7.47
CA LYS A 340 -6.61 -14.70 -6.36
C LYS A 340 -7.40 -14.09 -5.22
N SER A 341 -8.27 -13.11 -5.50
CA SER A 341 -9.11 -12.45 -4.51
C SER A 341 -10.08 -13.43 -3.81
N ILE A 342 -10.64 -14.39 -4.54
CA ILE A 342 -11.47 -15.47 -3.98
C ILE A 342 -10.65 -16.34 -3.01
N ARG A 343 -9.42 -16.71 -3.37
CA ARG A 343 -8.54 -17.51 -2.50
C ARG A 343 -8.24 -16.81 -1.18
N TYR A 344 -8.05 -15.48 -1.22
CA TYR A 344 -7.83 -14.67 -0.01
C TYR A 344 -9.12 -14.24 0.70
N GLY A 345 -10.29 -14.65 0.19
CA GLY A 345 -11.61 -14.36 0.77
C GLY A 345 -11.95 -12.87 0.75
N ASN A 346 -11.50 -12.13 -0.27
CA ASN A 346 -11.74 -10.70 -0.40
C ASN A 346 -13.19 -10.42 -0.81
N GLU A 347 -13.82 -9.44 -0.16
CA GLU A 347 -15.17 -8.98 -0.48
C GLU A 347 -15.19 -8.04 -1.68
N TYR A 348 -14.08 -7.35 -1.92
CA TYR A 348 -13.92 -6.36 -2.99
C TYR A 348 -12.67 -6.64 -3.81
N LEU A 349 -12.77 -6.31 -5.11
CA LEU A 349 -11.66 -6.18 -6.04
C LEU A 349 -11.76 -4.80 -6.67
N PHE A 350 -10.68 -4.04 -6.69
CA PHE A 350 -10.66 -2.71 -7.30
C PHE A 350 -10.16 -2.78 -8.75
N LEU A 351 -10.69 -1.90 -9.62
CA LEU A 351 -10.21 -1.70 -10.99
C LEU A 351 -9.86 -0.23 -11.20
N ASN A 352 -8.68 0.03 -11.63
CA ASN A 352 -8.22 1.33 -12.06
C ASN A 352 -8.24 1.40 -13.60
N ALA A 353 -9.23 2.09 -14.21
CA ALA A 353 -10.32 2.82 -13.57
C ALA A 353 -11.60 2.77 -14.42
N TRP A 354 -12.67 3.43 -13.97
CA TRP A 354 -13.84 3.65 -14.80
C TRP A 354 -13.54 4.64 -15.92
N ASN A 355 -12.93 5.80 -15.57
CA ASN A 355 -12.85 6.96 -16.45
C ASN A 355 -11.57 7.82 -16.30
N GLU A 356 -10.41 7.24 -16.03
CA GLU A 356 -9.12 7.96 -16.05
C GLU A 356 -8.60 8.14 -17.48
N TRP A 357 -9.34 8.90 -18.30
CA TRP A 357 -9.02 9.12 -19.70
C TRP A 357 -7.66 9.79 -19.92
N GLY A 358 -7.31 10.78 -19.10
CA GLY A 358 -6.03 11.49 -19.16
C GLY A 358 -4.81 10.65 -18.80
N GLU A 359 -5.04 9.44 -18.25
CA GLU A 359 -4.00 8.43 -17.95
C GLU A 359 -4.22 7.13 -18.73
N GLY A 360 -5.09 7.12 -19.74
CA GLY A 360 -5.36 5.94 -20.54
C GLY A 360 -5.91 4.74 -19.74
N MET A 361 -6.39 4.97 -18.51
CA MET A 361 -6.97 3.95 -17.65
C MET A 361 -8.49 4.09 -17.59
N TYR A 362 -9.21 3.47 -18.47
CA TYR A 362 -10.66 3.57 -18.48
C TYR A 362 -11.36 2.30 -18.96
N LEU A 363 -12.55 2.05 -18.43
CA LEU A 363 -13.48 1.00 -18.86
C LEU A 363 -14.56 1.54 -19.80
N GLU A 364 -14.77 2.84 -19.81
CA GLU A 364 -15.78 3.47 -20.67
C GLU A 364 -15.52 3.14 -22.14
N PRO A 365 -16.58 2.96 -22.93
CA PRO A 365 -16.44 2.62 -24.35
C PRO A 365 -15.73 3.71 -25.14
N ASP A 366 -14.80 3.31 -26.00
CA ASP A 366 -14.03 4.18 -26.88
C ASP A 366 -14.21 3.84 -28.38
N GLY A 367 -13.67 4.67 -29.23
CA GLY A 367 -13.69 4.48 -30.68
C GLY A 367 -12.85 3.29 -31.17
N ARG A 368 -11.84 2.87 -30.39
CA ARG A 368 -10.89 1.79 -30.72
C ARG A 368 -11.45 0.40 -30.34
N SER A 369 -11.91 0.30 -29.11
CA SER A 369 -12.29 -0.99 -28.52
C SER A 369 -13.79 -1.17 -28.38
N GLY A 370 -14.60 -0.09 -28.54
CA GLY A 370 -16.03 -0.16 -28.27
C GLY A 370 -16.31 -0.63 -26.86
N TYR A 371 -17.15 -1.63 -26.69
CA TYR A 371 -17.52 -2.21 -25.39
C TYR A 371 -16.62 -3.36 -24.93
N ARG A 372 -15.58 -3.73 -25.68
CA ARG A 372 -14.82 -4.99 -25.45
C ARG A 372 -14.14 -5.08 -24.09
N TYR A 373 -13.72 -3.98 -23.46
CA TYR A 373 -13.19 -3.97 -22.10
C TYR A 373 -14.28 -4.27 -21.06
N LEU A 374 -15.47 -3.71 -21.23
CA LEU A 374 -16.62 -4.01 -20.35
C LEU A 374 -17.11 -5.45 -20.54
N GLU A 375 -17.12 -5.95 -21.77
CA GLU A 375 -17.42 -7.37 -22.06
C GLU A 375 -16.40 -8.28 -21.39
N ALA A 376 -15.12 -7.92 -21.42
CA ALA A 376 -14.06 -8.65 -20.75
C ALA A 376 -14.25 -8.69 -19.20
N VAL A 377 -14.72 -7.59 -18.57
CA VAL A 377 -15.10 -7.60 -17.15
C VAL A 377 -16.20 -8.61 -16.87
N ARG A 378 -17.31 -8.53 -17.63
CA ARG A 378 -18.45 -9.44 -17.47
C ARG A 378 -18.01 -10.91 -17.62
N ASP A 379 -17.23 -11.18 -18.66
CA ASP A 379 -16.81 -12.54 -18.99
C ASP A 379 -15.80 -13.08 -17.96
N ALA A 380 -14.87 -12.25 -17.46
CA ALA A 380 -13.95 -12.62 -16.40
C ALA A 380 -14.69 -12.96 -15.08
N ILE A 381 -15.71 -12.17 -14.72
CA ILE A 381 -16.55 -12.45 -13.54
C ILE A 381 -17.31 -13.76 -13.70
N ARG A 382 -17.91 -14.00 -14.88
CA ARG A 382 -18.63 -15.25 -15.18
C ARG A 382 -17.69 -16.46 -15.12
N ASP A 383 -16.52 -16.35 -15.72
CA ASP A 383 -15.54 -17.44 -15.75
C ASP A 383 -15.01 -17.76 -14.33
N ALA A 384 -14.77 -16.71 -13.51
CA ALA A 384 -14.38 -16.90 -12.11
C ALA A 384 -15.50 -17.54 -11.27
N ALA A 385 -16.76 -17.21 -11.56
CA ALA A 385 -17.92 -17.85 -10.93
C ALA A 385 -18.01 -19.35 -11.25
N ALA A 386 -17.93 -19.69 -12.53
CA ALA A 386 -18.00 -21.08 -12.97
C ALA A 386 -16.87 -21.95 -12.37
N MET A 387 -15.68 -21.37 -12.19
CA MET A 387 -14.57 -22.07 -11.54
C MET A 387 -14.81 -22.24 -10.03
N LEU A 388 -15.36 -21.22 -9.37
CA LEU A 388 -15.69 -21.32 -7.94
C LEU A 388 -16.74 -22.42 -7.69
N ASP A 389 -17.76 -22.50 -8.55
CA ASP A 389 -18.79 -23.53 -8.47
C ASP A 389 -18.17 -24.93 -8.67
N ALA A 390 -17.27 -25.08 -9.65
CA ALA A 390 -16.55 -26.33 -9.89
C ALA A 390 -15.65 -26.75 -8.71
N ASP A 391 -14.90 -25.77 -8.14
CA ASP A 391 -14.05 -26.01 -6.96
C ASP A 391 -14.90 -26.43 -5.74
N MET A 392 -16.10 -25.87 -5.57
CA MET A 392 -17.02 -26.25 -4.50
C MET A 392 -17.56 -27.66 -4.69
N GLU A 393 -17.94 -28.03 -5.92
CA GLU A 393 -18.39 -29.41 -6.25
C GLU A 393 -17.26 -30.43 -6.06
N GLU A 394 -16.02 -30.08 -6.36
CA GLU A 394 -14.85 -30.94 -6.14
C GLU A 394 -14.52 -31.07 -4.65
N ALA A 395 -14.63 -29.96 -3.88
CA ALA A 395 -14.43 -29.96 -2.43
C ALA A 395 -15.48 -30.79 -1.70
N ASP A 396 -16.74 -30.76 -2.13
CA ASP A 396 -17.81 -31.60 -1.59
C ASP A 396 -17.57 -33.10 -1.90
N ARG A 397 -16.97 -33.41 -3.06
CA ARG A 397 -16.55 -34.78 -3.41
C ARG A 397 -15.31 -35.25 -2.64
N ALA A 398 -14.36 -34.34 -2.37
CA ALA A 398 -13.12 -34.63 -1.63
C ALA A 398 -13.30 -34.65 -0.10
N GLY A 399 -14.49 -34.36 0.42
CA GLY A 399 -14.82 -34.43 1.84
C GLY A 399 -14.61 -35.82 2.46
N GLU A 400 -14.36 -36.86 1.66
CA GLU A 400 -14.04 -38.22 2.09
C GLU A 400 -12.54 -38.57 2.15
N GLU A 401 -11.62 -37.69 1.64
CA GLU A 401 -10.16 -37.97 1.60
C GLU A 401 -9.30 -37.08 2.56
N ASN A 402 -9.82 -36.62 3.64
CA ASN A 402 -9.35 -35.47 4.43
C ASN A 402 -8.13 -35.68 5.37
N GLU A 403 -7.30 -36.73 5.23
CA GLU A 403 -6.14 -36.90 6.13
C GLU A 403 -4.81 -36.36 5.57
N SER A 404 -4.68 -36.25 4.25
CA SER A 404 -3.44 -35.73 3.62
C SER A 404 -3.35 -34.19 3.59
N ILE A 405 -4.49 -33.48 3.55
CA ILE A 405 -4.54 -32.01 3.50
C ILE A 405 -4.07 -31.39 4.83
N ARG A 406 -4.37 -32.03 5.96
CA ARG A 406 -3.95 -31.57 7.30
C ARG A 406 -2.42 -31.51 7.45
N THR A 407 -1.74 -32.47 6.85
CA THR A 407 -0.27 -32.55 6.88
C THR A 407 0.40 -31.46 6.03
N ALA A 408 -0.21 -31.10 4.89
CA ALA A 408 0.29 -30.04 4.02
C ALA A 408 0.06 -28.65 4.63
N GLU A 409 -1.09 -28.42 5.27
CA GLU A 409 -1.36 -27.16 5.98
C GLU A 409 -0.39 -26.93 7.16
N GLU A 410 -0.06 -27.99 7.90
CA GLU A 410 0.94 -27.90 8.98
C GLU A 410 2.35 -27.61 8.43
N ALA A 411 2.71 -28.18 7.29
CA ALA A 411 3.99 -27.88 6.66
C ALA A 411 4.08 -26.42 6.16
N VAL A 412 3.02 -25.91 5.54
CA VAL A 412 2.90 -24.52 5.11
C VAL A 412 2.95 -23.56 6.31
N ARG A 413 2.24 -23.87 7.38
CA ARG A 413 2.29 -23.08 8.63
C ARG A 413 3.70 -23.02 9.22
N ARG A 414 4.45 -24.14 9.18
CA ARG A 414 5.85 -24.16 9.62
C ARG A 414 6.74 -23.28 8.75
N GLU A 415 6.54 -23.30 7.44
CA GLU A 415 7.33 -22.49 6.52
C GLU A 415 6.99 -20.99 6.64
N ILE A 416 5.72 -20.65 6.78
CA ILE A 416 5.25 -19.29 7.08
C ILE A 416 5.87 -18.77 8.39
N SER A 417 5.93 -19.62 9.44
CA SER A 417 6.52 -19.24 10.72
C SER A 417 8.03 -18.95 10.58
N LYS A 418 8.75 -19.71 9.74
CA LYS A 418 10.17 -19.44 9.44
C LYS A 418 10.34 -18.12 8.68
N LEU A 419 9.51 -17.89 7.66
CA LEU A 419 9.53 -16.65 6.88
C LEU A 419 9.23 -15.42 7.76
N ASP A 420 8.24 -15.50 8.65
CA ASP A 420 7.93 -14.44 9.61
C ASP A 420 9.11 -14.14 10.55
N TYR A 421 9.77 -15.19 11.04
CA TYR A 421 11.00 -15.04 11.82
C TYR A 421 12.10 -14.31 11.03
N HIS A 422 12.33 -14.72 9.78
CA HIS A 422 13.33 -14.07 8.92
C HIS A 422 12.98 -12.63 8.59
N LEU A 423 11.71 -12.33 8.34
CA LEU A 423 11.22 -10.98 8.08
C LEU A 423 11.40 -10.07 9.30
N LYS A 424 11.03 -10.54 10.49
CA LYS A 424 11.24 -9.81 11.75
C LYS A 424 12.73 -9.54 12.00
N LYS A 425 13.56 -10.55 11.75
CA LYS A 425 15.02 -10.42 11.83
C LYS A 425 15.52 -9.34 10.88
N PHE A 426 15.15 -9.41 9.61
CA PHE A 426 15.57 -8.44 8.60
C PHE A 426 15.12 -7.02 8.95
N LYS A 427 13.87 -6.86 9.35
CA LYS A 427 13.30 -5.56 9.75
C LYS A 427 14.05 -4.93 10.92
N ARG A 428 14.33 -5.71 11.97
CA ARG A 428 15.08 -5.20 13.14
C ARG A 428 16.52 -4.81 12.74
N LEU A 429 17.21 -5.65 11.99
CA LEU A 429 18.56 -5.36 11.51
C LEU A 429 18.57 -4.11 10.61
N PHE A 430 17.62 -3.97 9.70
CA PHE A 430 17.48 -2.80 8.85
C PHE A 430 17.26 -1.52 9.67
N GLN A 431 16.34 -1.54 10.63
CA GLN A 431 16.07 -0.40 11.50
C GLN A 431 17.30 0.02 12.32
N THR A 432 18.07 -0.95 12.81
CA THR A 432 19.32 -0.68 13.53
C THR A 432 20.36 -0.02 12.63
N VAL A 433 20.54 -0.52 11.41
CA VAL A 433 21.47 0.05 10.42
C VAL A 433 21.05 1.44 9.98
N ASP A 434 19.77 1.63 9.64
CA ASP A 434 19.22 2.92 9.19
C ASP A 434 19.41 4.00 10.26
N ARG A 435 19.08 3.67 11.51
CA ARG A 435 19.28 4.59 12.63
C ARG A 435 20.77 4.87 12.90
N TRP A 436 21.62 3.86 12.81
CA TRP A 436 23.07 4.04 12.96
C TRP A 436 23.63 4.97 11.87
N LEU A 437 23.28 4.75 10.60
CA LEU A 437 23.69 5.60 9.48
C LEU A 437 23.21 7.05 9.65
N PHE A 438 21.98 7.23 10.12
CA PHE A 438 21.45 8.56 10.43
C PHE A 438 22.29 9.28 11.51
N LEU A 439 22.60 8.58 12.61
CA LEU A 439 23.44 9.10 13.69
C LEU A 439 24.88 9.39 13.22
N GLU A 440 25.41 8.58 12.31
CA GLU A 440 26.75 8.79 11.73
C GLU A 440 26.79 10.05 10.86
N GLN A 441 25.74 10.34 10.08
CA GLN A 441 25.62 11.58 9.30
C GLN A 441 25.55 12.83 10.18
N GLU A 442 25.06 12.72 11.39
CA GLU A 442 24.96 13.79 12.37
C GLU A 442 26.18 13.88 13.32
N ASP A 443 27.23 13.10 13.08
CA ASP A 443 28.40 12.96 13.97
C ASP A 443 28.03 12.61 15.43
N ARG A 444 26.94 11.88 15.64
CA ARG A 444 26.38 11.51 16.96
C ARG A 444 26.74 10.08 17.39
N VAL A 445 27.44 9.31 16.58
CA VAL A 445 27.87 7.95 16.93
C VAL A 445 29.06 7.99 17.87
N CYS A 446 28.85 7.55 19.10
CA CYS A 446 29.92 7.41 20.08
C CYS A 446 29.66 6.22 21.02
N PHE A 447 30.01 5.02 20.58
CA PHE A 447 29.96 3.81 21.42
C PHE A 447 30.90 3.89 22.61
N SER A 448 32.07 4.54 22.44
CA SER A 448 33.05 4.73 23.50
C SER A 448 32.49 5.49 24.69
N ALA A 449 31.70 6.53 24.46
CA ALA A 449 31.07 7.30 25.55
C ALA A 449 30.05 6.45 26.34
N LEU A 450 29.26 5.59 25.67
CA LEU A 450 28.34 4.68 26.33
C LEU A 450 29.09 3.64 27.18
N LEU A 451 30.20 3.11 26.65
CA LEU A 451 31.03 2.13 27.36
C LEU A 451 31.75 2.74 28.57
N GLU A 452 32.22 3.99 28.46
CA GLU A 452 32.83 4.75 29.56
C GLU A 452 31.84 5.05 30.68
N ALA A 453 30.63 5.46 30.34
CA ALA A 453 29.56 5.69 31.33
C ALA A 453 29.25 4.40 32.12
N GLU A 454 29.47 3.24 31.51
CA GLU A 454 29.29 1.92 32.10
C GLU A 454 30.60 1.33 32.70
N THR A 455 31.69 2.08 32.77
CA THR A 455 33.01 1.63 33.27
C THR A 455 33.48 0.33 32.59
N VAL A 456 33.46 0.30 31.25
CA VAL A 456 33.87 -0.83 30.40
C VAL A 456 35.12 -0.42 29.64
N ASP A 457 36.22 -1.13 29.91
CA ASP A 457 37.51 -0.91 29.24
C ASP A 457 37.75 -1.89 28.10
N THR A 458 37.38 -3.16 28.29
CA THR A 458 37.61 -4.24 27.34
C THR A 458 36.26 -4.82 26.84
N VAL A 459 36.17 -5.00 25.52
CA VAL A 459 34.93 -5.51 24.90
C VAL A 459 35.22 -6.70 23.98
N ALA A 460 34.27 -7.63 23.89
CA ALA A 460 34.17 -8.62 22.83
C ALA A 460 32.87 -8.42 22.03
N VAL A 461 32.87 -8.89 20.79
CA VAL A 461 31.71 -8.77 19.90
C VAL A 461 31.18 -10.15 19.56
N TYR A 462 29.92 -10.41 19.90
CA TYR A 462 29.19 -11.61 19.50
C TYR A 462 28.39 -11.38 18.20
N GLY A 463 28.67 -12.24 17.19
CA GLY A 463 28.09 -12.11 15.85
C GLY A 463 28.99 -11.31 14.92
N MET A 464 29.97 -11.99 14.30
CA MET A 464 31.04 -11.39 13.47
C MET A 464 30.64 -11.20 12.00
N ALA A 465 29.35 -11.31 11.66
CA ALA A 465 28.81 -11.02 10.33
C ALA A 465 28.89 -9.50 10.02
N ALA A 466 28.10 -9.00 9.06
CA ALA A 466 28.22 -7.62 8.58
C ALA A 466 28.16 -6.57 9.72
N LEU A 467 27.17 -6.66 10.62
CA LEU A 467 27.04 -5.70 11.74
C LEU A 467 28.21 -5.76 12.72
N GLY A 468 28.69 -6.96 13.04
CA GLY A 468 29.84 -7.11 13.93
C GLY A 468 31.11 -6.50 13.34
N LYS A 469 31.32 -6.63 12.03
CA LYS A 469 32.43 -5.98 11.33
C LYS A 469 32.32 -4.46 11.33
N HIS A 470 31.13 -3.93 11.09
CA HIS A 470 30.90 -2.49 11.14
C HIS A 470 31.13 -1.93 12.54
N LEU A 471 30.65 -2.62 13.58
CA LEU A 471 30.89 -2.26 14.97
C LEU A 471 32.40 -2.27 15.31
N LEU A 472 33.13 -3.29 14.86
CA LEU A 472 34.58 -3.38 15.02
C LEU A 472 35.31 -2.17 14.43
N LEU A 473 34.96 -1.79 13.19
CA LEU A 473 35.53 -0.66 12.49
C LEU A 473 35.21 0.65 13.23
N GLN A 474 33.96 0.80 13.71
CA GLN A 474 33.54 1.97 14.44
C GLN A 474 34.25 2.12 15.79
N LEU A 475 34.35 1.04 16.59
CA LEU A 475 35.09 1.05 17.85
C LEU A 475 36.56 1.38 17.64
N LYS A 476 37.18 0.85 16.58
CA LYS A 476 38.55 1.19 16.19
C LYS A 476 38.71 2.67 15.81
N LYS A 477 37.78 3.23 15.06
CA LYS A 477 37.73 4.66 14.72
C LYS A 477 37.66 5.54 15.98
N GLU A 478 36.96 5.06 17.01
CA GLU A 478 36.80 5.72 18.32
C GLU A 478 37.97 5.42 19.29
N GLY A 479 39.06 4.75 18.83
CA GLY A 479 40.23 4.43 19.63
C GLY A 479 40.08 3.23 20.57
N ARG A 480 39.02 2.44 20.45
CA ARG A 480 38.78 1.25 21.27
C ARG A 480 39.27 -0.02 20.57
N THR A 481 39.82 -0.92 21.34
CA THR A 481 40.24 -2.24 20.84
C THR A 481 39.27 -3.31 21.28
N VAL A 482 38.74 -4.09 20.30
CA VAL A 482 37.95 -5.29 20.58
C VAL A 482 38.92 -6.43 20.90
N ALA A 483 38.77 -7.03 22.07
CA ALA A 483 39.66 -8.08 22.55
C ALA A 483 39.56 -9.36 21.68
N PHE A 484 38.32 -9.76 21.35
CA PHE A 484 38.04 -10.89 20.44
C PHE A 484 36.59 -10.83 19.92
N GLY A 485 36.34 -11.64 18.87
CA GLY A 485 34.99 -11.93 18.37
C GLY A 485 34.47 -13.28 18.87
N ILE A 486 33.17 -13.46 18.86
CA ILE A 486 32.47 -14.74 19.11
C ILE A 486 31.52 -15.00 17.94
N ASP A 487 31.69 -16.14 17.23
CA ASP A 487 30.80 -16.54 16.14
C ASP A 487 30.82 -18.06 15.91
N GLN A 488 29.73 -18.63 15.42
CA GLN A 488 29.65 -20.06 15.08
C GLN A 488 30.59 -20.45 13.92
N TYR A 489 30.89 -19.50 13.03
CA TYR A 489 31.65 -19.71 11.80
C TYR A 489 33.08 -19.15 11.90
N VAL A 490 33.85 -19.68 12.83
CA VAL A 490 35.31 -19.35 12.99
C VAL A 490 36.07 -19.62 11.69
N GLY A 491 36.74 -18.60 11.15
CA GLY A 491 37.55 -18.70 9.93
C GLY A 491 36.91 -18.14 8.65
N GLN A 492 35.65 -17.77 8.65
CA GLN A 492 35.01 -17.08 7.50
C GLN A 492 35.21 -15.55 7.53
N PHE A 493 35.68 -15.01 8.63
CA PHE A 493 35.85 -13.59 8.84
C PHE A 493 37.32 -13.23 8.89
N GLY A 494 37.85 -12.61 7.84
CA GLY A 494 39.15 -11.94 7.93
C GLY A 494 39.01 -10.82 8.96
N SER A 495 39.34 -11.08 10.22
CA SER A 495 39.21 -10.14 11.32
C SER A 495 40.58 -9.77 11.88
N ASP A 496 40.75 -8.51 12.27
CA ASP A 496 41.94 -8.01 12.97
C ASP A 496 42.01 -8.52 14.43
N CYS A 497 41.09 -9.40 14.85
CA CYS A 497 41.05 -9.99 16.19
C CYS A 497 40.79 -11.51 16.14
N ALA A 498 41.15 -12.23 17.21
CA ALA A 498 40.82 -13.65 17.37
C ALA A 498 39.29 -13.84 17.44
N VAL A 499 38.79 -14.95 16.87
CA VAL A 499 37.37 -15.30 16.91
C VAL A 499 37.17 -16.66 17.56
N TYR A 500 36.36 -16.73 18.60
CA TYR A 500 36.04 -17.94 19.35
C TYR A 500 34.65 -18.45 18.96
N ARG A 501 34.41 -19.75 19.13
CA ARG A 501 33.04 -20.28 19.01
C ARG A 501 32.24 -20.00 20.29
N PRO A 502 30.91 -19.95 20.20
CA PRO A 502 30.07 -19.77 21.41
C PRO A 502 30.31 -20.80 22.51
N GLU A 503 30.70 -22.01 22.16
CA GLU A 503 31.02 -23.11 23.08
C GLU A 503 32.46 -23.06 23.68
N ASP A 504 33.40 -22.35 23.04
CA ASP A 504 34.79 -22.26 23.50
C ASP A 504 34.90 -21.48 24.82
N GLU A 505 35.97 -21.71 25.56
CA GLU A 505 36.45 -20.81 26.61
C GLU A 505 37.15 -19.61 25.97
N PHE A 506 36.85 -18.42 26.42
CA PHE A 506 37.46 -17.18 25.92
C PHE A 506 38.03 -16.33 27.05
N PRO A 507 39.01 -15.44 26.75
CA PRO A 507 39.61 -14.58 27.77
C PRO A 507 38.59 -13.70 28.48
N PRO A 508 38.85 -13.25 29.72
CA PRO A 508 37.99 -12.34 30.43
C PRO A 508 37.93 -10.98 29.71
N VAL A 509 36.75 -10.40 29.65
CA VAL A 509 36.47 -9.04 29.16
C VAL A 509 35.42 -8.39 30.05
N ASP A 510 35.33 -7.06 30.06
CA ASP A 510 34.36 -6.33 30.88
C ASP A 510 32.95 -6.41 30.29
N ALA A 511 32.86 -6.43 28.95
CA ALA A 511 31.56 -6.51 28.27
C ALA A 511 31.59 -7.32 26.98
N ILE A 512 30.42 -7.89 26.63
CA ILE A 512 30.14 -8.49 25.32
C ILE A 512 29.03 -7.69 24.64
N ILE A 513 29.25 -7.22 23.41
CA ILE A 513 28.25 -6.54 22.59
C ILE A 513 27.67 -7.55 21.60
N ILE A 514 26.37 -7.80 21.67
CA ILE A 514 25.66 -8.74 20.81
C ILE A 514 25.15 -7.98 19.57
N THR A 515 25.58 -8.42 18.38
CA THR A 515 25.09 -7.92 17.09
C THR A 515 24.12 -8.89 16.42
N ALA A 516 23.84 -10.03 17.04
CA ALA A 516 22.90 -11.02 16.56
C ALA A 516 21.45 -10.60 16.82
N TYR A 517 20.52 -11.06 15.97
CA TYR A 517 19.10 -10.72 16.05
C TYR A 517 18.45 -11.21 17.35
N ASP A 518 18.70 -12.45 17.74
CA ASP A 518 18.12 -13.06 18.95
C ASP A 518 18.99 -12.76 20.17
N THR A 519 18.95 -11.49 20.58
CA THR A 519 19.73 -11.01 21.71
C THR A 519 19.37 -11.72 23.02
N ALA A 520 18.08 -12.07 23.22
CA ALA A 520 17.63 -12.74 24.44
C ALA A 520 18.19 -14.16 24.55
N ALA A 521 18.10 -14.98 23.51
CA ALA A 521 18.64 -16.34 23.50
C ALA A 521 20.16 -16.35 23.64
N VAL A 522 20.85 -15.42 22.94
CA VAL A 522 22.30 -15.27 23.05
C VAL A 522 22.71 -14.82 24.46
N THR A 523 22.00 -13.88 25.05
CA THR A 523 22.24 -13.41 26.42
C THR A 523 22.08 -14.56 27.42
N GLU A 524 21.01 -15.34 27.33
CA GLU A 524 20.80 -16.50 28.20
C GLU A 524 21.93 -17.53 28.06
N MET A 525 22.35 -17.81 26.84
CA MET A 525 23.44 -18.72 26.55
C MET A 525 24.76 -18.20 27.15
N LEU A 526 25.09 -16.92 26.95
CA LEU A 526 26.33 -16.31 27.46
C LEU A 526 26.32 -16.25 29.00
N ARG A 527 25.19 -15.98 29.64
CA ARG A 527 25.06 -15.91 31.13
C ARG A 527 25.43 -17.23 31.84
N ARG A 528 25.41 -18.35 31.14
CA ARG A 528 25.83 -19.64 31.71
C ARG A 528 27.33 -19.69 32.03
N LYS A 529 28.16 -18.86 31.34
CA LYS A 529 29.61 -18.87 31.48
C LYS A 529 30.27 -17.48 31.58
N TYR A 530 29.49 -16.41 31.46
CA TYR A 530 29.98 -15.05 31.49
C TYR A 530 29.18 -14.19 32.45
N GLN A 531 29.89 -13.52 33.39
CA GLN A 531 29.30 -12.71 34.45
C GLN A 531 29.44 -11.20 34.21
N GLY A 532 30.15 -10.76 33.19
CA GLY A 532 30.34 -9.36 32.83
C GLY A 532 29.12 -8.72 32.21
N LYS A 533 29.26 -7.51 31.75
CA LYS A 533 28.16 -6.76 31.11
C LYS A 533 27.87 -7.30 29.70
N ILE A 534 26.59 -7.34 29.36
CA ILE A 534 26.12 -7.73 28.01
C ILE A 534 25.25 -6.61 27.47
N PHE A 535 25.58 -6.11 26.29
CA PHE A 535 24.85 -5.08 25.58
C PHE A 535 24.29 -5.63 24.27
N ALA A 536 23.11 -5.17 23.89
CA ALA A 536 22.56 -5.38 22.55
C ALA A 536 22.89 -4.19 21.66
N LEU A 537 23.40 -4.43 20.46
CA LEU A 537 23.80 -3.36 19.54
C LEU A 537 22.64 -2.40 19.21
N ASP A 538 21.46 -2.92 18.97
CA ASP A 538 20.27 -2.11 18.67
C ASP A 538 19.86 -1.21 19.85
N GLU A 539 19.98 -1.71 21.10
CA GLU A 539 19.72 -0.93 22.30
C GLU A 539 20.76 0.20 22.47
N MET A 540 22.03 -0.06 22.16
CA MET A 540 23.09 0.95 22.18
C MET A 540 22.84 2.05 21.13
N VAL A 541 22.48 1.67 19.90
CA VAL A 541 22.14 2.61 18.83
C VAL A 541 20.92 3.44 19.21
N ASP A 542 19.91 2.82 19.84
CA ASP A 542 18.73 3.51 20.34
C ASP A 542 19.05 4.49 21.49
N ALA A 543 19.98 4.13 22.37
CA ALA A 543 20.42 4.99 23.47
C ALA A 543 21.12 6.26 22.96
N MET A 544 21.99 6.13 21.97
CA MET A 544 22.65 7.28 21.32
C MET A 544 21.64 8.24 20.68
N GLY A 545 20.56 7.71 20.10
CA GLY A 545 19.51 8.54 19.50
C GLY A 545 18.61 9.29 20.49
N LYS A 546 18.65 8.94 21.77
CA LYS A 546 17.86 9.58 22.85
C LYS A 546 18.63 10.63 23.66
N GLN A 547 19.94 10.75 23.46
CA GLN A 547 20.75 11.81 24.06
C GLN A 547 20.56 13.08 23.23
N GLU A 548 19.53 13.90 23.60
CA GLU A 548 19.33 15.27 23.13
C GLU A 548 20.15 16.25 23.97
#